data_7149204b889dfc4d66974ad8d4f87278
#
_entry.id   7149204b889dfc4d66974ad8d4f87278
#
_cell.length_a   1.000
_cell.length_b   1.000
_cell.length_c   1.000
_cell.angle_alpha   90.00
_cell.angle_beta   90.00
_cell.angle_gamma   90.00
#
_symmetry.space_group_name_H-M   'P 1'
#
loop_
_entity.id
_entity.type
_entity.pdbx_description
1 polymer ?
#
loop_
_entity_poly.entity_id
_entity_poly.type
_entity_poly.pdbx_seq_one_letter_code
_entity_poly.pdbx_strand_id
1 'polypeptide(L)'
;MKRGKVSDTILDRSVFKLLGRRGNTSKPAYGQDAAHIHSQGWDTLAAAATGSLAVYRAVNNISAAGGAADCIMNTIIIDEKSREIRLKEIIKELDRQCQVVGVGIAGGHTTGCPNVNSPVVSVTAIGHKLRTHQKAVAGQDIVMTKHIGMSGIRTVISHKRDEILNVLPEDVINKAFAADEELIIAKEAQIFIKQNIDGAMHDASEGGIFAALWDICLLYTSPSPRDCS
;
A
#
# COMPACT_ATOMS: atom_id res chain seq x y z
N MET A 1 -12.52 -16.31 7.52
CA MET A 1 -12.07 -15.32 6.50
C MET A 1 -11.07 -15.99 5.57
N LYS A 2 -11.10 -15.67 4.28
CA LYS A 2 -10.09 -16.18 3.32
C LYS A 2 -8.77 -15.44 3.51
N ARG A 3 -7.65 -16.05 3.09
CA ARG A 3 -6.34 -15.36 3.07
C ARG A 3 -6.38 -14.20 2.05
N GLY A 4 -5.70 -13.09 2.34
CA GLY A 4 -5.60 -11.90 1.48
C GLY A 4 -6.57 -10.78 1.87
N LYS A 5 -6.84 -9.87 0.93
CA LYS A 5 -7.75 -8.72 1.13
C LYS A 5 -9.13 -9.20 1.59
N VAL A 6 -9.65 -8.59 2.63
CA VAL A 6 -11.00 -8.87 3.14
C VAL A 6 -12.02 -8.40 2.08
N SER A 7 -13.06 -9.21 1.82
CA SER A 7 -14.06 -8.85 0.81
C SER A 7 -14.84 -7.59 1.19
N ASP A 8 -15.25 -6.82 0.19
CA ASP A 8 -15.98 -5.56 0.37
C ASP A 8 -17.28 -5.75 1.17
N THR A 9 -17.97 -6.87 0.97
CA THR A 9 -19.19 -7.21 1.75
C THR A 9 -18.90 -7.36 3.25
N ILE A 10 -17.75 -7.95 3.61
CA ILE A 10 -17.34 -8.09 5.01
C ILE A 10 -16.88 -6.73 5.55
N LEU A 11 -16.09 -5.96 4.79
CA LEU A 11 -15.67 -4.62 5.18
C LEU A 11 -16.88 -3.72 5.43
N ASP A 12 -17.88 -3.74 4.55
CA ASP A 12 -19.09 -2.94 4.72
C ASP A 12 -19.79 -3.23 6.04
N ARG A 13 -20.19 -4.49 6.26
CA ARG A 13 -21.02 -4.86 7.41
C ARG A 13 -20.27 -4.90 8.75
N SER A 14 -18.95 -5.22 8.72
CA SER A 14 -18.16 -5.48 9.94
C SER A 14 -17.19 -4.35 10.29
N VAL A 15 -16.98 -3.38 9.39
CA VAL A 15 -16.10 -2.23 9.60
C VAL A 15 -16.84 -0.94 9.31
N PHE A 16 -17.18 -0.64 8.06
CA PHE A 16 -17.66 0.69 7.65
C PHE A 16 -19.00 1.08 8.28
N LYS A 17 -19.95 0.14 8.45
CA LYS A 17 -21.24 0.39 9.11
C LYS A 17 -21.10 0.67 10.61
N LEU A 18 -20.02 0.21 11.23
CA LEU A 18 -19.77 0.41 12.66
C LEU A 18 -18.97 1.69 12.94
N LEU A 19 -18.36 2.30 11.92
CA LEU A 19 -17.58 3.50 12.07
C LEU A 19 -18.47 4.74 12.03
N GLY A 20 -18.57 5.44 13.17
CA GLY A 20 -19.15 6.79 13.24
C GLY A 20 -18.17 7.85 12.74
N ARG A 21 -18.67 8.88 12.04
CA ARG A 21 -17.86 10.06 11.71
C ARG A 21 -17.56 10.84 12.97
N ARG A 22 -16.28 11.05 13.29
CA ARG A 22 -15.81 11.82 14.43
C ARG A 22 -14.60 12.66 14.04
N GLY A 23 -14.54 13.87 14.53
CA GLY A 23 -13.40 14.77 14.26
C GLY A 23 -13.29 15.20 12.79
N ASN A 24 -12.08 15.52 12.39
CA ASN A 24 -11.75 16.11 11.09
C ASN A 24 -11.29 15.04 10.05
N THR A 25 -11.82 13.83 10.13
CA THR A 25 -11.47 12.77 9.18
C THR A 25 -12.57 12.58 8.14
N SER A 26 -12.19 12.25 6.91
CA SER A 26 -13.12 11.74 5.92
C SER A 26 -13.69 10.38 6.38
N LYS A 27 -14.92 10.06 5.98
CA LYS A 27 -15.46 8.72 6.21
C LYS A 27 -14.67 7.73 5.34
N PRO A 28 -14.16 6.60 5.90
CA PRO A 28 -13.54 5.57 5.09
C PRO A 28 -14.48 5.06 4.00
N ALA A 29 -13.96 4.87 2.80
CA ALA A 29 -14.71 4.38 1.65
C ALA A 29 -13.95 3.24 0.94
N TYR A 30 -14.67 2.45 0.15
CA TYR A 30 -14.08 1.42 -0.70
C TYR A 30 -13.13 2.04 -1.72
N GLY A 31 -12.03 1.35 -2.03
CA GLY A 31 -11.05 1.79 -3.00
C GLY A 31 -10.23 3.03 -2.60
N GLN A 32 -10.44 3.55 -1.40
CA GLN A 32 -9.70 4.70 -0.91
C GLN A 32 -8.29 4.28 -0.48
N ASP A 33 -7.27 4.76 -1.20
CA ASP A 33 -5.87 4.43 -0.95
C ASP A 33 -5.34 5.03 0.37
N ALA A 34 -5.78 6.25 0.71
CA ALA A 34 -5.35 6.94 1.92
C ALA A 34 -6.51 7.62 2.64
N ALA A 35 -6.44 7.66 3.96
CA ALA A 35 -7.33 8.46 4.79
C ALA A 35 -6.96 9.95 4.67
N HIS A 36 -7.97 10.82 4.54
CA HIS A 36 -7.81 12.27 4.57
C HIS A 36 -8.12 12.80 5.97
N ILE A 37 -7.15 13.49 6.55
CA ILE A 37 -7.27 14.14 7.86
C ILE A 37 -7.18 15.65 7.63
N HIS A 38 -8.31 16.34 7.79
CA HIS A 38 -8.39 17.77 7.61
C HIS A 38 -8.10 18.47 8.94
N SER A 39 -7.08 19.29 9.01
CA SER A 39 -6.84 20.18 10.13
C SER A 39 -6.65 21.61 9.60
N GLN A 40 -6.76 22.61 10.49
CA GLN A 40 -6.65 24.01 10.08
C GLN A 40 -5.31 24.27 9.38
N GLY A 41 -5.38 24.45 8.05
CA GLY A 41 -4.23 24.77 7.19
C GLY A 41 -3.41 23.58 6.65
N TRP A 42 -3.78 22.31 6.96
CA TRP A 42 -3.04 21.14 6.50
C TRP A 42 -3.98 20.02 6.05
N ASP A 43 -3.76 19.50 4.85
CA ASP A 43 -4.41 18.30 4.35
C ASP A 43 -3.42 17.12 4.48
N THR A 44 -3.56 16.37 5.56
CA THR A 44 -2.72 15.19 5.84
C THR A 44 -3.34 13.94 5.24
N LEU A 45 -2.50 13.13 4.62
CA LEU A 45 -2.84 11.78 4.15
C LEU A 45 -2.19 10.76 5.08
N ALA A 46 -2.91 9.68 5.36
CA ALA A 46 -2.38 8.54 6.11
C ALA A 46 -2.82 7.24 5.45
N ALA A 47 -1.87 6.33 5.23
CA ALA A 47 -2.14 5.03 4.63
C ALA A 47 -1.41 3.93 5.39
N ALA A 48 -2.11 2.82 5.67
CA ALA A 48 -1.57 1.68 6.38
C ALA A 48 -1.38 0.49 5.47
N ALA A 49 -0.29 -0.25 5.67
CA ALA A 49 0.00 -1.51 4.99
C ALA A 49 0.67 -2.51 5.91
N THR A 50 0.67 -3.78 5.54
CA THR A 50 1.28 -4.87 6.30
C THR A 50 2.19 -5.73 5.45
N GLY A 51 3.09 -6.47 6.10
CA GLY A 51 3.98 -7.46 5.48
C GLY A 51 5.37 -6.94 5.13
N SER A 52 6.11 -7.72 4.36
CA SER A 52 7.52 -7.46 4.05
C SER A 52 7.77 -6.24 3.15
N LEU A 53 6.76 -5.79 2.40
CA LEU A 53 6.80 -4.63 1.50
C LEU A 53 5.91 -3.49 2.01
N ALA A 54 5.67 -3.43 3.32
CA ALA A 54 4.70 -2.51 3.92
C ALA A 54 5.05 -1.04 3.70
N VAL A 55 6.34 -0.67 3.69
CA VAL A 55 6.78 0.71 3.42
C VAL A 55 6.39 1.12 2.00
N TYR A 56 6.75 0.31 0.99
CA TYR A 56 6.43 0.62 -0.40
C TYR A 56 4.93 0.75 -0.64
N ARG A 57 4.14 -0.20 -0.09
CA ARG A 57 2.68 -0.16 -0.22
C ARG A 57 2.06 1.07 0.44
N ALA A 58 2.48 1.40 1.66
CA ALA A 58 1.94 2.57 2.36
C ALA A 58 2.30 3.89 1.65
N VAL A 59 3.52 4.01 1.13
CA VAL A 59 3.98 5.17 0.36
C VAL A 59 3.27 5.25 -1.00
N ASN A 60 3.07 4.11 -1.67
CA ASN A 60 2.32 4.06 -2.94
C ASN A 60 0.88 4.52 -2.75
N ASN A 61 0.19 4.10 -1.67
CA ASN A 61 -1.16 4.54 -1.36
C ASN A 61 -1.24 6.07 -1.16
N ILE A 62 -0.27 6.68 -0.46
CA ILE A 62 -0.19 8.15 -0.35
C ILE A 62 -0.01 8.79 -1.73
N SER A 63 0.88 8.22 -2.57
CA SER A 63 1.18 8.74 -3.90
C SER A 63 -0.03 8.61 -4.83
N ALA A 64 -0.72 7.46 -4.83
CA ALA A 64 -1.94 7.21 -5.58
C ALA A 64 -3.09 8.14 -5.16
N ALA A 65 -3.16 8.50 -3.86
CA ALA A 65 -4.11 9.48 -3.35
C ALA A 65 -3.78 10.95 -3.68
N GLY A 66 -2.73 11.20 -4.46
CA GLY A 66 -2.32 12.54 -4.88
C GLY A 66 -1.46 13.31 -3.88
N GLY A 67 -0.71 12.59 -3.06
CA GLY A 67 0.17 13.17 -2.05
C GLY A 67 1.63 12.78 -2.16
N ALA A 68 2.41 13.25 -1.21
CA ALA A 68 3.78 12.83 -0.94
C ALA A 68 3.89 12.36 0.50
N ALA A 69 4.56 11.23 0.70
CA ALA A 69 4.84 10.71 2.04
C ALA A 69 6.00 11.50 2.67
N ASP A 70 5.85 11.88 3.93
CA ASP A 70 6.85 12.61 4.70
C ASP A 70 7.61 11.66 5.65
N CYS A 71 6.91 10.73 6.28
CA CYS A 71 7.48 9.77 7.21
C CYS A 71 6.61 8.52 7.32
N ILE A 72 7.14 7.53 8.03
CA ILE A 72 6.36 6.37 8.46
C ILE A 72 6.37 6.19 9.98
N MET A 73 5.34 5.52 10.48
CA MET A 73 5.32 4.87 11.79
C MET A 73 5.17 3.36 11.58
N ASN A 74 5.79 2.55 12.45
CA ASN A 74 5.67 1.10 12.37
C ASN A 74 5.10 0.49 13.64
N THR A 75 4.46 -0.67 13.51
CA THR A 75 4.12 -1.56 14.62
C THR A 75 4.66 -2.94 14.29
N ILE A 76 5.48 -3.49 15.19
CA ILE A 76 6.07 -4.81 15.05
C ILE A 76 5.57 -5.67 16.21
N ILE A 77 4.88 -6.75 15.88
CA ILE A 77 4.49 -7.78 16.83
C ILE A 77 5.38 -8.98 16.54
N ILE A 78 6.25 -9.31 17.51
CA ILE A 78 7.20 -10.41 17.37
C ILE A 78 6.77 -11.59 18.25
N ASP A 79 6.96 -12.82 17.77
CA ASP A 79 6.67 -13.99 18.57
C ASP A 79 7.71 -14.16 19.70
N GLU A 80 7.28 -14.74 20.82
CA GLU A 80 8.12 -14.87 22.03
C GLU A 80 9.37 -15.75 21.83
N LYS A 81 9.40 -16.59 20.81
CA LYS A 81 10.53 -17.48 20.49
C LYS A 81 11.55 -16.82 19.58
N SER A 82 11.22 -15.67 19.01
CA SER A 82 12.13 -14.91 18.15
C SER A 82 13.29 -14.37 18.94
N ARG A 83 14.50 -14.50 18.39
CA ARG A 83 15.71 -13.88 18.96
C ARG A 83 15.81 -12.42 18.50
N GLU A 84 16.50 -11.59 19.28
CA GLU A 84 16.75 -10.17 18.99
C GLU A 84 17.29 -9.92 17.58
N ILE A 85 18.11 -10.85 17.05
CA ILE A 85 18.63 -10.75 15.70
C ILE A 85 17.50 -10.62 14.65
N ARG A 86 16.37 -11.31 14.86
CA ARG A 86 15.22 -11.24 13.95
C ARG A 86 14.60 -9.85 13.93
N LEU A 87 14.49 -9.21 15.09
CA LEU A 87 14.01 -7.82 15.18
C LEU A 87 14.96 -6.86 14.47
N LYS A 88 16.27 -7.03 14.65
CA LYS A 88 17.29 -6.24 13.94
C LYS A 88 17.19 -6.38 12.42
N GLU A 89 16.96 -7.58 11.91
CA GLU A 89 16.76 -7.82 10.48
C GLU A 89 15.52 -7.09 9.95
N ILE A 90 14.39 -7.15 10.68
CA ILE A 90 13.15 -6.46 10.31
C ILE A 90 13.39 -4.95 10.25
N ILE A 91 14.00 -4.37 11.28
CA ILE A 91 14.26 -2.91 11.30
C ILE A 91 15.22 -2.49 10.18
N LYS A 92 16.28 -3.27 9.92
CA LYS A 92 17.21 -3.00 8.80
C LYS A 92 16.49 -3.01 7.45
N GLU A 93 15.57 -3.95 7.25
CA GLU A 93 14.80 -4.02 6.00
C GLU A 93 13.80 -2.85 5.89
N LEU A 94 13.13 -2.46 6.97
CA LEU A 94 12.27 -1.28 6.99
C LEU A 94 13.06 -0.01 6.67
N ASP A 95 14.22 0.18 7.30
CA ASP A 95 15.10 1.33 7.06
C ASP A 95 15.60 1.36 5.60
N ARG A 96 16.02 0.21 5.06
CA ARG A 96 16.40 0.08 3.66
C ARG A 96 15.28 0.50 2.71
N GLN A 97 14.05 0.04 2.95
CA GLN A 97 12.90 0.44 2.16
C GLN A 97 12.64 1.96 2.28
N CYS A 98 12.76 2.51 3.49
CA CYS A 98 12.61 3.95 3.72
C CYS A 98 13.66 4.77 2.95
N GLN A 99 14.92 4.30 2.91
CA GLN A 99 15.98 4.95 2.12
C GLN A 99 15.65 4.97 0.62
N VAL A 100 15.11 3.87 0.07
CA VAL A 100 14.74 3.79 -1.35
C VAL A 100 13.63 4.78 -1.71
N VAL A 101 12.64 4.97 -0.83
CA VAL A 101 11.52 5.91 -1.08
C VAL A 101 11.79 7.33 -0.55
N GLY A 102 12.90 7.55 0.14
CA GLY A 102 13.30 8.88 0.63
C GLY A 102 12.49 9.38 1.82
N VAL A 103 11.98 8.47 2.69
CA VAL A 103 11.25 8.84 3.91
C VAL A 103 11.96 8.34 5.16
N GLY A 104 11.66 8.94 6.31
CA GLY A 104 12.20 8.52 7.61
C GLY A 104 11.21 7.72 8.44
N ILE A 105 11.73 6.92 9.38
CA ILE A 105 10.94 6.29 10.44
C ILE A 105 10.78 7.30 11.58
N ALA A 106 9.59 7.87 11.76
CA ALA A 106 9.32 8.87 12.80
C ALA A 106 9.08 8.26 14.18
N GLY A 107 8.68 6.99 14.23
CA GLY A 107 8.43 6.29 15.48
C GLY A 107 7.73 4.96 15.25
N GLY A 108 7.30 4.33 16.34
CA GLY A 108 6.60 3.06 16.25
C GLY A 108 6.40 2.39 17.59
N HIS A 109 5.93 1.14 17.52
CA HIS A 109 5.74 0.28 18.68
C HIS A 109 6.23 -1.12 18.38
N THR A 110 6.93 -1.74 19.35
CA THR A 110 7.40 -3.12 19.24
C THR A 110 6.97 -3.89 20.49
N THR A 111 6.32 -5.03 20.29
CA THR A 111 5.85 -5.87 21.40
C THR A 111 6.04 -7.36 21.11
N GLY A 112 6.36 -8.13 22.15
CA GLY A 112 6.29 -9.59 22.11
C GLY A 112 4.86 -10.08 22.32
N CYS A 113 4.44 -11.14 21.60
CA CYS A 113 3.10 -11.68 21.70
C CYS A 113 3.11 -13.21 21.55
N PRO A 114 2.52 -13.97 22.51
CA PRO A 114 2.45 -15.43 22.44
C PRO A 114 1.48 -15.92 21.36
N ASN A 115 0.56 -15.06 20.89
CA ASN A 115 -0.49 -15.42 19.97
C ASN A 115 -0.11 -15.32 18.49
N VAL A 116 1.14 -14.96 18.18
CA VAL A 116 1.66 -14.95 16.81
C VAL A 116 2.76 -16.01 16.65
N ASN A 117 2.76 -16.67 15.49
CA ASN A 117 3.76 -17.71 15.19
C ASN A 117 4.91 -17.19 14.32
N SER A 118 4.82 -15.95 13.88
CA SER A 118 5.84 -15.24 13.10
C SER A 118 5.66 -13.74 13.27
N PRO A 119 6.69 -12.93 13.08
CA PRO A 119 6.59 -11.49 13.19
C PRO A 119 5.52 -10.91 12.27
N VAL A 120 4.72 -10.00 12.81
CA VAL A 120 3.76 -9.19 12.04
C VAL A 120 4.28 -7.76 12.01
N VAL A 121 4.42 -7.22 10.82
CA VAL A 121 4.87 -5.84 10.58
C VAL A 121 3.72 -5.06 9.96
N SER A 122 3.37 -3.93 10.58
CA SER A 122 2.46 -2.94 10.03
C SER A 122 3.17 -1.60 9.94
N VAL A 123 2.94 -0.89 8.84
CA VAL A 123 3.49 0.44 8.58
C VAL A 123 2.33 1.38 8.29
N THR A 124 2.38 2.57 8.86
CA THR A 124 1.51 3.69 8.50
C THR A 124 2.37 4.81 7.93
N ALA A 125 2.21 5.09 6.64
CA ALA A 125 2.78 6.28 6.03
C ALA A 125 1.91 7.50 6.35
N ILE A 126 2.56 8.61 6.65
CA ILE A 126 1.95 9.92 6.88
C ILE A 126 2.56 10.87 5.86
N GLY A 127 1.73 11.68 5.23
CA GLY A 127 2.16 12.60 4.20
C GLY A 127 1.20 13.76 4.02
N HIS A 128 1.49 14.60 3.07
CA HIS A 128 0.66 15.75 2.73
C HIS A 128 0.08 15.62 1.32
N LYS A 129 -1.09 16.22 1.15
CA LYS A 129 -1.78 16.23 -0.15
C LYS A 129 -1.16 17.29 -1.06
N LEU A 130 -0.84 16.87 -2.28
CA LEU A 130 -0.35 17.75 -3.34
C LEU A 130 -1.46 18.17 -4.29
N ARG A 131 -2.35 17.23 -4.65
CA ARG A 131 -3.44 17.46 -5.60
C ARG A 131 -4.63 16.55 -5.29
N THR A 132 -5.83 17.04 -5.56
CA THR A 132 -7.03 16.20 -5.65
C THR A 132 -7.16 15.65 -7.06
N HIS A 133 -7.27 14.33 -7.21
CA HIS A 133 -7.52 13.72 -8.51
C HIS A 133 -8.92 14.07 -9.01
N GLN A 134 -9.03 14.14 -10.33
CA GLN A 134 -10.31 14.16 -10.98
C GLN A 134 -10.91 12.75 -11.01
N LYS A 135 -12.22 12.66 -11.13
CA LYS A 135 -12.89 11.39 -11.33
C LYS A 135 -12.54 10.82 -12.69
N ALA A 136 -12.35 9.52 -12.79
CA ALA A 136 -12.28 8.85 -14.07
C ALA A 136 -13.62 8.97 -14.78
N VAL A 137 -13.58 9.22 -16.09
CA VAL A 137 -14.77 9.33 -16.94
C VAL A 137 -14.67 8.38 -18.13
N ALA A 138 -15.82 7.93 -18.62
CA ALA A 138 -15.85 7.05 -19.76
C ALA A 138 -15.20 7.71 -21.00
N GLY A 139 -14.39 6.94 -21.71
CA GLY A 139 -13.64 7.41 -22.89
C GLY A 139 -12.21 7.84 -22.59
N GLN A 140 -11.76 7.86 -21.34
CA GLN A 140 -10.35 8.04 -20.99
C GLN A 140 -9.57 6.74 -21.21
N ASP A 141 -8.28 6.88 -21.55
CA ASP A 141 -7.37 5.77 -21.70
C ASP A 141 -6.95 5.21 -20.33
N ILE A 142 -6.80 3.89 -20.27
CA ILE A 142 -6.21 3.19 -19.13
C ILE A 142 -4.73 3.04 -19.40
N VAL A 143 -3.91 3.73 -18.63
CA VAL A 143 -2.46 3.68 -18.74
C VAL A 143 -1.89 2.93 -17.55
N MET A 144 -1.02 1.97 -17.84
CA MET A 144 -0.29 1.20 -16.84
C MET A 144 1.19 1.55 -16.91
N THR A 145 1.80 1.81 -15.77
CA THR A 145 3.24 2.01 -15.65
C THR A 145 3.91 0.79 -15.02
N LYS A 146 5.14 0.50 -15.41
CA LYS A 146 5.97 -0.60 -14.88
C LYS A 146 5.37 -1.99 -15.10
N HIS A 147 5.91 -2.99 -14.39
CA HIS A 147 5.51 -4.39 -14.51
C HIS A 147 4.55 -4.77 -13.38
N ILE A 148 3.35 -5.22 -13.74
CA ILE A 148 2.37 -5.72 -12.77
C ILE A 148 2.82 -7.09 -12.23
N GLY A 149 2.53 -7.33 -10.94
CA GLY A 149 2.76 -8.61 -10.29
C GLY A 149 4.12 -8.76 -9.62
N MET A 150 5.01 -7.77 -9.68
CA MET A 150 6.34 -7.84 -9.07
C MET A 150 6.30 -8.12 -7.55
N SER A 151 5.38 -7.55 -6.80
CA SER A 151 5.20 -7.85 -5.38
C SER A 151 4.76 -9.30 -5.14
N GLY A 152 3.90 -9.82 -6.02
CA GLY A 152 3.48 -11.22 -6.00
C GLY A 152 4.63 -12.17 -6.31
N ILE A 153 5.42 -11.88 -7.35
CA ILE A 153 6.62 -12.64 -7.71
C ILE A 153 7.58 -12.71 -6.51
N ARG A 154 7.91 -11.59 -5.88
CA ARG A 154 8.78 -11.57 -4.68
C ARG A 154 8.20 -12.38 -3.53
N THR A 155 6.89 -12.29 -3.32
CA THR A 155 6.22 -13.07 -2.28
C THR A 155 6.35 -14.57 -2.55
N VAL A 156 6.10 -15.02 -3.78
CA VAL A 156 6.22 -16.43 -4.16
C VAL A 156 7.67 -16.90 -4.01
N ILE A 157 8.64 -16.14 -4.52
CA ILE A 157 10.06 -16.47 -4.39
C ILE A 157 10.47 -16.57 -2.90
N SER A 158 10.02 -15.63 -2.05
CA SER A 158 10.36 -15.63 -0.63
C SER A 158 9.83 -16.87 0.12
N HIS A 159 8.69 -17.41 -0.30
CA HIS A 159 8.09 -18.59 0.34
C HIS A 159 8.51 -19.92 -0.27
N LYS A 160 8.95 -19.91 -1.53
CA LYS A 160 9.19 -21.10 -2.36
C LYS A 160 10.54 -21.06 -3.06
N ARG A 161 11.54 -20.41 -2.43
CA ARG A 161 12.85 -20.18 -3.07
C ARG A 161 13.47 -21.45 -3.62
N ASP A 162 13.49 -22.53 -2.83
CA ASP A 162 14.12 -23.80 -3.25
C ASP A 162 13.39 -24.47 -4.41
N GLU A 163 12.05 -24.40 -4.40
CA GLU A 163 11.25 -24.94 -5.52
C GLU A 163 11.47 -24.13 -6.79
N ILE A 164 11.61 -22.82 -6.68
CA ILE A 164 11.81 -21.93 -7.82
C ILE A 164 13.22 -22.02 -8.38
N LEU A 165 14.24 -22.22 -7.54
CA LEU A 165 15.62 -22.45 -7.99
C LEU A 165 15.77 -23.71 -8.86
N ASN A 166 14.86 -24.69 -8.72
CA ASN A 166 14.82 -25.85 -9.61
C ASN A 166 14.31 -25.52 -11.04
N VAL A 167 13.69 -24.35 -11.22
CA VAL A 167 13.01 -23.97 -12.48
C VAL A 167 13.63 -22.71 -13.08
N LEU A 168 14.10 -21.78 -12.25
CA LEU A 168 14.67 -20.50 -12.70
C LEU A 168 16.11 -20.35 -12.21
N PRO A 169 17.00 -19.78 -13.05
CA PRO A 169 18.35 -19.42 -12.65
C PRO A 169 18.38 -18.43 -11.50
N GLU A 170 19.39 -18.54 -10.64
CA GLU A 170 19.53 -17.70 -9.47
C GLU A 170 19.69 -16.19 -9.80
N ASP A 171 20.33 -15.88 -10.92
CA ASP A 171 20.49 -14.50 -11.38
C ASP A 171 19.15 -13.84 -11.74
N VAL A 172 18.17 -14.60 -12.26
CA VAL A 172 16.80 -14.13 -12.53
C VAL A 172 16.08 -13.81 -11.23
N ILE A 173 16.23 -14.68 -10.23
CA ILE A 173 15.67 -14.47 -8.88
C ILE A 173 16.27 -13.22 -8.24
N ASN A 174 17.60 -13.08 -8.28
CA ASN A 174 18.29 -11.93 -7.70
C ASN A 174 17.91 -10.61 -8.39
N LYS A 175 17.74 -10.60 -9.72
CA LYS A 175 17.23 -9.44 -10.46
C LYS A 175 15.83 -9.03 -10.00
N ALA A 176 14.93 -9.97 -9.74
CA ALA A 176 13.59 -9.67 -9.21
C ALA A 176 13.65 -9.00 -7.83
N PHE A 177 14.64 -9.35 -6.98
CA PHE A 177 14.83 -8.71 -5.68
C PHE A 177 15.58 -7.37 -5.75
N ALA A 178 16.43 -7.17 -6.75
CA ALA A 178 17.15 -5.91 -6.95
C ALA A 178 16.26 -4.79 -7.55
N ALA A 179 15.12 -5.14 -8.16
CA ALA A 179 14.24 -4.20 -8.85
C ALA A 179 13.24 -3.51 -7.90
N ASP A 180 13.71 -2.88 -6.83
CA ASP A 180 12.83 -2.17 -5.88
C ASP A 180 12.05 -1.02 -6.54
N GLU A 181 12.66 -0.34 -7.51
CA GLU A 181 12.00 0.73 -8.25
C GLU A 181 10.74 0.29 -9.00
N GLU A 182 10.66 -1.00 -9.38
CA GLU A 182 9.47 -1.57 -10.01
C GLU A 182 8.27 -1.69 -9.05
N LEU A 183 8.50 -1.58 -7.75
CA LEU A 183 7.47 -1.64 -6.72
C LEU A 183 6.95 -0.27 -6.29
N ILE A 184 7.57 0.81 -6.74
CA ILE A 184 7.33 2.17 -6.22
C ILE A 184 6.75 3.02 -7.34
N ILE A 185 5.60 3.66 -7.10
CA ILE A 185 4.92 4.53 -8.08
C ILE A 185 5.06 6.03 -7.78
N ALA A 186 5.81 6.39 -6.76
CA ALA A 186 5.91 7.79 -6.31
C ALA A 186 6.42 8.75 -7.40
N LYS A 187 7.37 8.31 -8.24
CA LYS A 187 7.89 9.11 -9.36
C LYS A 187 6.82 9.34 -10.42
N GLU A 188 6.10 8.30 -10.81
CA GLU A 188 5.02 8.35 -11.79
C GLU A 188 3.86 9.22 -11.30
N ALA A 189 3.46 9.06 -10.04
CA ALA A 189 2.45 9.89 -9.41
C ALA A 189 2.85 11.37 -9.38
N GLN A 190 4.10 11.68 -9.07
CA GLN A 190 4.60 13.05 -9.12
C GLN A 190 4.60 13.64 -10.53
N ILE A 191 4.94 12.87 -11.56
CA ILE A 191 4.86 13.31 -12.96
C ILE A 191 3.41 13.62 -13.31
N PHE A 192 2.48 12.72 -12.99
CA PHE A 192 1.05 12.91 -13.21
C PHE A 192 0.55 14.21 -12.57
N ILE A 193 0.93 14.46 -11.32
CA ILE A 193 0.57 15.67 -10.58
C ILE A 193 1.19 16.93 -11.23
N LYS A 194 2.50 16.92 -11.49
CA LYS A 194 3.24 18.06 -12.03
C LYS A 194 2.79 18.45 -13.44
N GLN A 195 2.48 17.48 -14.28
CA GLN A 195 1.99 17.69 -15.64
C GLN A 195 0.50 18.06 -15.69
N ASN A 196 -0.14 18.14 -14.53
CA ASN A 196 -1.57 18.45 -14.40
C ASN A 196 -2.48 17.56 -15.28
N ILE A 197 -2.14 16.26 -15.36
CA ILE A 197 -2.89 15.30 -16.16
C ILE A 197 -4.27 15.09 -15.54
N ASP A 198 -5.32 15.16 -16.37
CA ASP A 198 -6.68 14.90 -15.94
C ASP A 198 -6.96 13.41 -15.89
N GLY A 199 -7.40 12.93 -14.72
CA GLY A 199 -7.72 11.52 -14.51
C GLY A 199 -7.59 11.07 -13.07
N ALA A 200 -7.71 9.77 -12.88
CA ALA A 200 -7.54 9.09 -11.60
C ALA A 200 -6.24 8.29 -11.59
N MET A 201 -5.67 8.11 -10.41
CA MET A 201 -4.55 7.19 -10.16
C MET A 201 -4.97 6.16 -9.12
N HIS A 202 -4.41 4.96 -9.22
CA HIS A 202 -4.53 3.90 -8.23
C HIS A 202 -3.30 2.99 -8.30
N ASP A 203 -2.85 2.46 -7.17
CA ASP A 203 -1.77 1.47 -7.18
C ASP A 203 -2.33 0.05 -7.41
N ALA A 204 -1.65 -0.74 -8.23
CA ALA A 204 -2.00 -2.14 -8.44
C ALA A 204 -1.29 -3.01 -7.39
N SER A 205 -1.92 -3.20 -6.24
CA SER A 205 -1.40 -3.97 -5.10
C SER A 205 -2.15 -5.30 -4.90
N GLU A 206 -2.79 -5.51 -3.75
CA GLU A 206 -3.54 -6.74 -3.46
C GLU A 206 -4.79 -6.85 -4.34
N GLY A 207 -4.93 -8.00 -5.01
CA GLY A 207 -6.00 -8.24 -6.00
C GLY A 207 -5.62 -7.89 -7.44
N GLY A 208 -4.42 -7.32 -7.65
CA GLY A 208 -3.85 -7.05 -8.97
C GLY A 208 -4.62 -6.00 -9.77
N ILE A 209 -4.42 -6.01 -11.09
CA ILE A 209 -4.97 -4.98 -11.98
C ILE A 209 -6.49 -4.91 -11.97
N PHE A 210 -7.18 -6.04 -11.87
CA PHE A 210 -8.65 -6.04 -11.88
C PHE A 210 -9.23 -5.39 -10.63
N ALA A 211 -8.60 -5.59 -9.46
CA ALA A 211 -9.02 -4.90 -8.24
C ALA A 211 -8.74 -3.39 -8.34
N ALA A 212 -7.58 -2.99 -8.85
CA ALA A 212 -7.25 -1.58 -9.04
C ALA A 212 -8.24 -0.87 -10.00
N LEU A 213 -8.59 -1.51 -11.10
CA LEU A 213 -9.60 -0.98 -12.03
C LEU A 213 -10.99 -0.89 -11.38
N TRP A 214 -11.38 -1.91 -10.61
CA TRP A 214 -12.61 -1.92 -9.85
C TRP A 214 -12.66 -0.77 -8.84
N ASP A 215 -11.56 -0.58 -8.09
CA ASP A 215 -11.46 0.49 -7.10
C ASP A 215 -11.51 1.88 -7.76
N ILE A 216 -10.89 2.07 -8.93
CA ILE A 216 -11.04 3.31 -9.74
C ILE A 216 -12.50 3.52 -10.13
N CYS A 217 -13.20 2.49 -10.60
CA CYS A 217 -14.62 2.59 -10.94
C CYS A 217 -15.46 3.03 -9.72
N LEU A 218 -15.28 2.37 -8.57
CA LEU A 218 -16.03 2.67 -7.36
C LEU A 218 -15.80 4.09 -6.85
N LEU A 219 -14.56 4.58 -6.88
CA LEU A 219 -14.22 5.90 -6.37
C LEU A 219 -14.66 7.04 -7.30
N TYR A 220 -14.58 6.81 -8.61
CA TYR A 220 -14.54 7.93 -9.54
C TYR A 220 -15.68 7.94 -10.54
N THR A 221 -16.35 6.79 -10.80
CA THR A 221 -17.40 6.75 -11.83
C THR A 221 -18.82 6.63 -11.31
N SER A 222 -19.05 6.08 -10.11
CA SER A 222 -20.41 5.84 -9.63
C SER A 222 -20.59 5.99 -8.13
N PRO A 223 -21.72 6.55 -7.68
CA PRO A 223 -22.16 6.48 -6.29
C PRO A 223 -22.74 5.10 -5.92
N SER A 224 -22.93 4.17 -6.88
CA SER A 224 -23.53 2.85 -6.66
C SER A 224 -22.72 1.74 -7.32
N PRO A 225 -22.43 0.63 -6.61
CA PRO A 225 -21.80 -0.55 -7.22
C PRO A 225 -22.57 -1.18 -8.38
N ARG A 226 -23.85 -0.81 -8.56
CA ARG A 226 -24.70 -1.30 -9.67
C ARG A 226 -24.38 -0.67 -11.01
N ASP A 227 -23.67 0.45 -11.02
CA ASP A 227 -23.38 1.21 -12.24
C ASP A 227 -21.99 0.85 -12.83
N CYS A 228 -21.28 -0.08 -12.20
CA CYS A 228 -19.98 -0.62 -12.67
C CYS A 228 -20.12 -1.98 -13.39
N SER A 229 -21.33 -2.43 -13.75
CA SER A 229 -21.61 -3.68 -14.46
C SER A 229 -21.74 -3.47 -15.95
#